data_f1006b684e61404b470dfd7333caddde
#
_entry.id   f1006b684e61404b470dfd7333caddde
#
_cell.length_a   1.000
_cell.length_b   1.000
_cell.length_c   1.000
_cell.angle_alpha   90.00
_cell.angle_beta   90.00
_cell.angle_gamma   90.00
#
_symmetry.space_group_name_H-M   'P 1'
#
loop_
_entity.id
_entity.type
_entity.pdbx_description
1 polymer ?
#
loop_
_entity_poly.entity_id
_entity_poly.type
_entity_poly.pdbx_seq_one_letter_code
_entity_poly.pdbx_strand_id
1 'polypeptide(L)'
;MAIFLQIENLTKSYGDRLLFGDVTFGINEGDKIGLIAKNGMGKTTLLRCIAGLEPYDSGAVTARTGLKIGYLEQTPLLQPELTVLETCITDNISLLNAIKAYESAVACGDMDALASATEKMDATQAWDYEDRLKQMLTQLGVTDLNQPVGQLSGGQRKRVALAKVILEEPQLIILDEPTNHLDIPSI
;
A
#
# COMPACT_ATOMS: atom_id res chain seq x y z
N MET A 1 7.44 -22.42 12.27
CA MET A 1 6.80 -21.22 11.69
C MET A 1 7.50 -20.01 12.28
N ALA A 2 7.88 -19.04 11.47
CA ALA A 2 8.54 -17.84 11.99
C ALA A 2 7.46 -16.86 12.48
N ILE A 3 7.63 -16.35 13.70
CA ILE A 3 6.73 -15.31 14.24
C ILE A 3 7.09 -13.99 13.55
N PHE A 4 6.11 -13.36 12.91
CA PHE A 4 6.25 -12.04 12.30
C PHE A 4 6.01 -10.94 13.32
N LEU A 5 4.98 -11.09 14.16
CA LEU A 5 4.55 -10.05 15.07
C LEU A 5 3.87 -10.67 16.29
N GLN A 6 4.19 -10.13 17.47
CA GLN A 6 3.60 -10.52 18.75
C GLN A 6 2.94 -9.30 19.38
N ILE A 7 1.67 -9.42 19.73
CA ILE A 7 0.88 -8.43 20.45
C ILE A 7 0.62 -8.96 21.84
N GLU A 8 0.89 -8.16 22.89
CA GLU A 8 0.73 -8.55 24.28
C GLU A 8 0.00 -7.46 25.07
N ASN A 9 -1.14 -7.82 25.66
CA ASN A 9 -1.96 -6.97 26.53
C ASN A 9 -2.20 -5.55 26.01
N LEU A 10 -2.37 -5.43 24.67
CA LEU A 10 -2.52 -4.16 24.00
C LEU A 10 -3.83 -3.48 24.40
N THR A 11 -3.74 -2.24 24.89
CA THR A 11 -4.87 -1.47 25.37
C THR A 11 -4.85 -0.06 24.80
N LYS A 12 -6.00 0.44 24.40
CA LYS A 12 -6.17 1.79 23.86
C LYS A 12 -7.50 2.40 24.28
N SER A 13 -7.44 3.67 24.70
CA SER A 13 -8.59 4.50 25.04
C SER A 13 -8.52 5.84 24.31
N TYR A 14 -9.67 6.47 24.10
CA TYR A 14 -9.77 7.89 23.74
C TYR A 14 -10.55 8.63 24.82
N GLY A 15 -9.84 9.48 25.58
CA GLY A 15 -10.38 10.07 26.80
C GLY A 15 -10.84 8.98 27.76
N ASP A 16 -12.07 9.08 28.24
CA ASP A 16 -12.65 8.09 29.17
C ASP A 16 -13.22 6.83 28.49
N ARG A 17 -13.17 6.76 27.16
CA ARG A 17 -13.73 5.64 26.41
C ARG A 17 -12.65 4.60 26.08
N LEU A 18 -12.75 3.43 26.72
CA LEU A 18 -11.96 2.27 26.32
C LEU A 18 -12.43 1.76 24.94
N LEU A 19 -11.50 1.66 23.98
CA LEU A 19 -11.75 1.09 22.66
C LEU A 19 -11.52 -0.43 22.67
N PHE A 20 -10.38 -0.85 23.18
CA PHE A 20 -10.04 -2.27 23.37
C PHE A 20 -9.03 -2.38 24.52
N GLY A 21 -9.04 -3.52 25.20
CA GLY A 21 -8.12 -3.80 26.30
C GLY A 21 -7.66 -5.24 26.31
N ASP A 22 -6.45 -5.46 26.81
CA ASP A 22 -5.81 -6.77 27.00
C ASP A 22 -5.77 -7.66 25.76
N VAL A 23 -5.66 -7.05 24.56
CA VAL A 23 -5.59 -7.78 23.29
C VAL A 23 -4.23 -8.47 23.19
N THR A 24 -4.24 -9.80 23.08
CA THR A 24 -3.03 -10.63 23.02
C THR A 24 -3.18 -11.67 21.91
N PHE A 25 -2.30 -11.65 20.89
CA PHE A 25 -2.18 -12.68 19.86
C PHE A 25 -0.87 -12.55 19.11
N GLY A 26 -0.50 -13.61 18.37
CA GLY A 26 0.66 -13.62 17.48
C GLY A 26 0.26 -13.75 16.02
N ILE A 27 1.10 -13.25 15.12
CA ILE A 27 0.98 -13.42 13.68
C ILE A 27 2.21 -14.16 13.19
N ASN A 28 2.02 -15.31 12.56
CA ASN A 28 3.09 -16.09 11.97
C ASN A 28 3.14 -15.91 10.45
N GLU A 29 4.25 -16.32 9.86
CA GLU A 29 4.39 -16.38 8.41
C GLU A 29 3.32 -17.30 7.81
N GLY A 30 2.58 -16.80 6.80
CA GLY A 30 1.51 -17.51 6.12
C GLY A 30 0.14 -17.45 6.80
N ASP A 31 0.03 -16.84 7.99
CA ASP A 31 -1.26 -16.68 8.66
C ASP A 31 -2.18 -15.73 7.86
N LYS A 32 -3.49 -16.05 7.87
CA LYS A 32 -4.56 -15.20 7.35
C LYS A 32 -5.54 -14.94 8.49
N ILE A 33 -5.52 -13.72 9.03
CA ILE A 33 -6.28 -13.35 10.22
C ILE A 33 -7.39 -12.37 9.83
N GLY A 34 -8.63 -12.70 10.16
CA GLY A 34 -9.78 -11.81 10.03
C GLY A 34 -10.17 -11.18 11.37
N LEU A 35 -10.17 -9.84 11.43
CA LEU A 35 -10.62 -9.09 12.59
C LEU A 35 -12.10 -8.74 12.45
N ILE A 36 -12.95 -9.33 13.30
CA ILE A 36 -14.40 -9.15 13.28
C ILE A 36 -14.83 -8.43 14.56
N ALA A 37 -15.44 -7.26 14.41
CA ALA A 37 -16.08 -6.52 15.50
C ALA A 37 -17.13 -5.56 14.94
N LYS A 38 -18.05 -5.08 15.80
CA LYS A 38 -19.04 -4.04 15.42
C LYS A 38 -18.33 -2.75 15.00
N ASN A 39 -19.01 -1.94 14.16
CA ASN A 39 -18.49 -0.63 13.79
C ASN A 39 -18.33 0.27 15.01
N GLY A 40 -17.27 1.09 15.02
CA GLY A 40 -16.94 1.96 16.16
C GLY A 40 -16.28 1.27 17.37
N MET A 41 -15.95 -0.03 17.28
CA MET A 41 -15.26 -0.78 18.34
C MET A 41 -13.73 -0.69 18.26
N GLY A 42 -13.17 0.22 17.47
CA GLY A 42 -11.73 0.46 17.42
C GLY A 42 -10.94 -0.48 16.49
N LYS A 43 -11.57 -1.17 15.51
CA LYS A 43 -10.86 -2.03 14.54
C LYS A 43 -9.71 -1.29 13.84
N THR A 44 -10.04 -0.17 13.19
CA THR A 44 -9.05 0.69 12.51
C THR A 44 -7.94 1.13 13.44
N THR A 45 -8.28 1.56 14.67
CA THR A 45 -7.31 1.96 15.68
C THR A 45 -6.39 0.82 16.08
N LEU A 46 -6.94 -0.38 16.29
CA LEU A 46 -6.13 -1.58 16.59
C LEU A 46 -5.17 -1.91 15.45
N LEU A 47 -5.66 -1.91 14.21
CA LEU A 47 -4.82 -2.16 13.04
C LEU A 47 -3.71 -1.11 12.87
N ARG A 48 -4.02 0.17 13.14
CA ARG A 48 -3.02 1.26 13.11
C ARG A 48 -2.00 1.14 14.23
N CYS A 49 -2.41 0.74 15.45
CA CYS A 49 -1.47 0.45 16.55
C CYS A 49 -0.54 -0.72 16.18
N ILE A 50 -1.06 -1.80 15.60
CA ILE A 50 -0.27 -2.94 15.15
C ILE A 50 0.70 -2.56 14.04
N ALA A 51 0.28 -1.69 13.12
CA ALA A 51 1.13 -1.18 12.04
C ALA A 51 2.18 -0.15 12.52
N GLY A 52 2.15 0.28 13.79
CA GLY A 52 3.02 1.32 14.33
C GLY A 52 2.67 2.75 13.89
N LEU A 53 1.47 2.94 13.33
CA LEU A 53 0.98 4.23 12.83
C LEU A 53 0.25 5.05 13.90
N GLU A 54 -0.09 4.43 15.02
CA GLU A 54 -0.79 5.06 16.13
C GLU A 54 -0.25 4.55 17.48
N PRO A 55 -0.04 5.43 18.48
CA PRO A 55 0.40 5.01 19.80
C PRO A 55 -0.73 4.31 20.57
N TYR A 56 -0.37 3.39 21.44
CA TYR A 56 -1.27 2.70 22.36
C TYR A 56 -0.94 3.07 23.83
N ASP A 57 -1.88 2.82 24.77
CA ASP A 57 -1.75 3.25 26.15
C ASP A 57 -0.91 2.27 26.98
N SER A 58 -1.09 0.97 26.77
CA SER A 58 -0.32 -0.08 27.45
C SER A 58 -0.24 -1.35 26.63
N GLY A 59 0.64 -2.27 27.02
CA GLY A 59 0.95 -3.49 26.31
C GLY A 59 2.20 -3.35 25.44
N ALA A 60 2.39 -4.30 24.52
CA ALA A 60 3.53 -4.31 23.61
C ALA A 60 3.15 -4.86 22.22
N VAL A 61 3.76 -4.28 21.18
CA VAL A 61 3.75 -4.81 19.83
C VAL A 61 5.20 -5.04 19.42
N THR A 62 5.59 -6.30 19.32
CA THR A 62 6.96 -6.72 18.98
C THR A 62 6.97 -7.33 17.60
N ALA A 63 7.63 -6.65 16.65
CA ALA A 63 7.81 -7.13 15.29
C ALA A 63 9.18 -7.78 15.12
N ARG A 64 9.27 -8.79 14.24
CA ARG A 64 10.54 -9.35 13.81
C ARG A 64 11.41 -8.25 13.20
N THR A 65 12.70 -8.25 13.52
CA THR A 65 13.65 -7.28 12.95
C THR A 65 13.62 -7.32 11.43
N GLY A 66 13.44 -6.16 10.82
CA GLY A 66 13.37 -6.02 9.35
C GLY A 66 12.02 -6.42 8.74
N LEU A 67 10.98 -6.69 9.55
CA LEU A 67 9.64 -6.96 9.02
C LEU A 67 9.10 -5.73 8.28
N LYS A 68 8.83 -5.87 6.99
CA LYS A 68 8.17 -4.84 6.18
C LYS A 68 6.66 -5.03 6.26
N ILE A 69 5.96 -4.05 6.81
CA ILE A 69 4.49 -4.06 6.98
C ILE A 69 3.90 -3.09 5.95
N GLY A 70 2.99 -3.59 5.11
CA GLY A 70 2.16 -2.77 4.23
C GLY A 70 0.80 -2.52 4.89
N TYR A 71 0.33 -1.28 4.87
CA TYR A 71 -0.96 -0.91 5.45
C TYR A 71 -1.86 -0.25 4.41
N LEU A 72 -3.04 -0.83 4.16
CA LEU A 72 -4.07 -0.22 3.33
C LEU A 72 -5.14 0.40 4.21
N GLU A 73 -5.24 1.72 4.17
CA GLU A 73 -6.27 2.47 4.89
C GLU A 73 -7.68 2.24 4.30
N GLN A 74 -8.69 2.35 5.16
CA GLN A 74 -10.09 2.29 4.75
C GLN A 74 -10.40 3.32 3.65
N THR A 75 -9.87 4.55 3.80
CA THR A 75 -9.98 5.63 2.80
C THR A 75 -8.58 6.14 2.47
N PRO A 76 -7.94 5.62 1.41
CA PRO A 76 -6.59 6.05 1.05
C PRO A 76 -6.55 7.51 0.64
N LEU A 77 -5.63 8.27 1.22
CA LEU A 77 -5.36 9.66 0.86
C LEU A 77 -4.36 9.66 -0.29
N LEU A 78 -4.87 9.82 -1.51
CA LEU A 78 -4.06 9.95 -2.72
C LEU A 78 -4.13 11.39 -3.23
N GLN A 79 -3.03 11.88 -3.78
CA GLN A 79 -2.95 13.22 -4.38
C GLN A 79 -3.71 13.23 -5.70
N PRO A 80 -4.81 14.02 -5.83
CA PRO A 80 -5.71 13.94 -6.97
C PRO A 80 -5.08 14.41 -8.29
N GLU A 81 -4.01 15.21 -8.21
CA GLU A 81 -3.26 15.77 -9.36
C GLU A 81 -2.34 14.73 -10.01
N LEU A 82 -1.87 13.76 -9.23
CA LEU A 82 -0.96 12.75 -9.73
C LEU A 82 -1.67 11.73 -10.62
N THR A 83 -0.96 11.22 -11.60
CA THR A 83 -1.43 10.07 -12.39
C THR A 83 -1.39 8.79 -11.56
N VAL A 84 -2.06 7.75 -12.04
CA VAL A 84 -2.01 6.41 -11.44
C VAL A 84 -0.56 5.93 -11.33
N LEU A 85 0.22 6.07 -12.40
CA LEU A 85 1.63 5.71 -12.44
C LEU A 85 2.43 6.46 -11.37
N GLU A 86 2.34 7.78 -11.37
CA GLU A 86 3.05 8.62 -10.39
C GLU A 86 2.70 8.25 -8.95
N THR A 87 1.42 8.01 -8.67
CA THR A 87 0.94 7.62 -7.34
C THR A 87 1.55 6.32 -6.85
N CYS A 88 1.69 5.33 -7.73
CA CYS A 88 2.29 4.03 -7.37
C CYS A 88 3.80 4.11 -7.16
N ILE A 89 4.50 5.08 -7.77
CA ILE A 89 5.97 5.18 -7.75
C ILE A 89 6.45 6.33 -6.83
N THR A 90 5.55 7.07 -6.19
CA THR A 90 5.88 8.28 -5.41
C THR A 90 7.05 8.09 -4.43
N ASP A 91 7.17 6.91 -3.83
CA ASP A 91 8.19 6.62 -2.81
C ASP A 91 9.56 6.26 -3.42
N ASN A 92 9.64 6.09 -4.76
CA ASN A 92 10.88 5.84 -5.48
C ASN A 92 11.12 6.92 -6.54
N ILE A 93 11.61 8.08 -6.10
CA ILE A 93 11.87 9.26 -6.95
C ILE A 93 12.85 8.94 -8.09
N SER A 94 13.84 8.08 -7.86
CA SER A 94 14.82 7.68 -8.87
C SER A 94 14.15 6.94 -10.03
N LEU A 95 13.29 6.00 -9.71
CA LEU A 95 12.51 5.21 -10.67
C LEU A 95 11.54 6.12 -11.46
N LEU A 96 10.81 6.98 -10.78
CA LEU A 96 9.87 7.92 -11.40
C LEU A 96 10.59 8.84 -12.39
N ASN A 97 11.74 9.38 -12.01
CA ASN A 97 12.54 10.25 -12.87
C ASN A 97 13.10 9.51 -14.10
N ALA A 98 13.49 8.23 -13.95
CA ALA A 98 13.95 7.42 -15.08
C ALA A 98 12.83 7.21 -16.10
N ILE A 99 11.63 6.83 -15.66
CA ILE A 99 10.46 6.62 -16.53
C ILE A 99 10.08 7.92 -17.24
N LYS A 100 9.95 9.05 -16.52
CA LYS A 100 9.61 10.35 -17.11
C LYS A 100 10.65 10.83 -18.11
N ALA A 101 11.93 10.63 -17.83
CA ALA A 101 13.00 10.98 -18.76
C ALA A 101 12.91 10.18 -20.05
N TYR A 102 12.63 8.86 -19.95
CA TYR A 102 12.46 7.99 -21.10
C TYR A 102 11.24 8.38 -21.93
N GLU A 103 10.06 8.56 -21.33
CA GLU A 103 8.84 8.99 -22.02
C GLU A 103 9.03 10.34 -22.73
N SER A 104 9.70 11.30 -22.08
CA SER A 104 10.00 12.61 -22.65
C SER A 104 10.94 12.50 -23.86
N ALA A 105 12.00 11.69 -23.77
CA ALA A 105 12.95 11.48 -24.86
C ALA A 105 12.29 10.82 -26.07
N VAL A 106 11.42 9.83 -25.84
CA VAL A 106 10.62 9.19 -26.89
C VAL A 106 9.70 10.22 -27.57
N ALA A 107 9.01 11.05 -26.80
CA ALA A 107 8.09 12.04 -27.32
C ALA A 107 8.79 13.15 -28.15
N CYS A 108 10.01 13.54 -27.75
CA CYS A 108 10.81 14.56 -28.46
C CYS A 108 11.58 13.99 -29.65
N GLY A 109 11.78 12.68 -29.74
CA GLY A 109 12.58 12.04 -30.79
C GLY A 109 14.08 12.33 -30.69
N ASP A 110 14.58 12.74 -29.52
CA ASP A 110 15.99 13.03 -29.26
C ASP A 110 16.74 11.72 -28.94
N MET A 111 17.59 11.28 -29.89
CA MET A 111 18.30 10.01 -29.79
C MET A 111 19.36 9.98 -28.68
N ASP A 112 20.02 11.12 -28.41
CA ASP A 112 21.05 11.20 -27.36
C ASP A 112 20.37 11.18 -25.97
N ALA A 113 19.28 11.92 -25.82
CA ALA A 113 18.46 11.89 -24.61
C ALA A 113 17.86 10.49 -24.38
N LEU A 114 17.41 9.81 -25.44
CA LEU A 114 16.85 8.48 -25.39
C LEU A 114 17.89 7.43 -24.91
N ALA A 115 19.12 7.50 -25.44
CA ALA A 115 20.20 6.62 -25.01
C ALA A 115 20.50 6.78 -23.51
N SER A 116 20.67 8.04 -23.06
CA SER A 116 20.91 8.34 -21.64
C SER A 116 19.73 7.92 -20.72
N ALA A 117 18.50 8.10 -21.19
CA ALA A 117 17.31 7.70 -20.43
C ALA A 117 17.18 6.17 -20.34
N THR A 118 17.52 5.44 -21.42
CA THR A 118 17.55 3.97 -21.43
C THR A 118 18.53 3.42 -20.41
N GLU A 119 19.74 3.98 -20.33
CA GLU A 119 20.71 3.59 -19.30
C GLU A 119 20.17 3.77 -17.86
N LYS A 120 19.42 4.86 -17.63
CA LYS A 120 18.79 5.08 -16.32
C LYS A 120 17.66 4.10 -16.03
N MET A 121 16.85 3.74 -17.04
CA MET A 121 15.82 2.71 -16.93
C MET A 121 16.43 1.35 -16.56
N ASP A 122 17.53 0.98 -17.21
CA ASP A 122 18.26 -0.27 -16.91
C ASP A 122 18.85 -0.26 -15.49
N ALA A 123 19.53 0.83 -15.12
CA ALA A 123 20.17 0.98 -13.81
C ALA A 123 19.16 0.95 -12.64
N THR A 124 17.93 1.40 -12.87
CA THR A 124 16.84 1.42 -11.86
C THR A 124 15.92 0.21 -11.94
N GLN A 125 16.14 -0.71 -12.89
CA GLN A 125 15.23 -1.83 -13.21
C GLN A 125 13.78 -1.37 -13.48
N ALA A 126 13.65 -0.20 -14.10
CA ALA A 126 12.38 0.48 -14.29
C ALA A 126 11.43 -0.29 -15.23
N TRP A 127 11.96 -1.02 -16.21
CA TRP A 127 11.18 -1.84 -17.13
C TRP A 127 10.37 -2.92 -16.40
N ASP A 128 11.05 -3.69 -15.56
CA ASP A 128 10.42 -4.79 -14.81
C ASP A 128 9.36 -4.26 -13.83
N TYR A 129 9.63 -3.10 -13.23
CA TYR A 129 8.69 -2.47 -12.31
C TYR A 129 7.44 -1.98 -13.04
N GLU A 130 7.61 -1.29 -14.16
CA GLU A 130 6.50 -0.77 -14.97
C GLU A 130 5.61 -1.89 -15.50
N ASP A 131 6.19 -2.99 -15.97
CA ASP A 131 5.45 -4.15 -16.45
C ASP A 131 4.68 -4.83 -15.32
N ARG A 132 5.29 -5.02 -14.15
CA ARG A 132 4.59 -5.56 -12.96
C ARG A 132 3.44 -4.66 -12.52
N LEU A 133 3.65 -3.35 -12.52
CA LEU A 133 2.62 -2.37 -12.20
C LEU A 133 1.44 -2.46 -13.17
N LYS A 134 1.72 -2.46 -14.49
CA LYS A 134 0.69 -2.58 -15.54
C LYS A 134 -0.12 -3.86 -15.39
N GLN A 135 0.54 -4.99 -15.20
CA GLN A 135 -0.12 -6.29 -15.02
C GLN A 135 -1.03 -6.28 -13.79
N MET A 136 -0.53 -5.80 -12.64
CA MET A 136 -1.28 -5.75 -11.39
C MET A 136 -2.50 -4.82 -11.49
N LEU A 137 -2.31 -3.61 -12.01
CA LEU A 137 -3.42 -2.66 -12.17
C LEU A 137 -4.47 -3.16 -13.16
N THR A 138 -4.05 -3.82 -14.24
CA THR A 138 -4.97 -4.45 -15.20
C THR A 138 -5.82 -5.53 -14.53
N GLN A 139 -5.22 -6.40 -13.71
CA GLN A 139 -5.96 -7.39 -12.92
C GLN A 139 -6.93 -6.74 -11.92
N LEU A 140 -6.58 -5.58 -11.41
CA LEU A 140 -7.44 -4.79 -10.52
C LEU A 140 -8.45 -3.91 -11.27
N GLY A 141 -8.53 -4.00 -12.62
CA GLY A 141 -9.47 -3.24 -13.45
C GLY A 141 -9.16 -1.75 -13.54
N VAL A 142 -7.87 -1.38 -13.45
CA VAL A 142 -7.36 -0.03 -13.70
C VAL A 142 -6.38 -0.12 -14.89
N THR A 143 -6.79 0.38 -16.04
CA THR A 143 -6.04 0.18 -17.30
C THR A 143 -5.31 1.43 -17.80
N ASP A 144 -5.77 2.62 -17.41
CA ASP A 144 -5.15 3.89 -17.81
C ASP A 144 -4.21 4.40 -16.70
N LEU A 145 -2.91 4.23 -16.91
CA LEU A 145 -1.87 4.66 -15.98
C LEU A 145 -1.64 6.17 -15.98
N ASN A 146 -2.02 6.85 -17.06
CA ASN A 146 -1.84 8.29 -17.22
C ASN A 146 -3.05 9.09 -16.72
N GLN A 147 -4.13 8.41 -16.34
CA GLN A 147 -5.31 9.07 -15.78
C GLN A 147 -4.99 9.68 -14.41
N PRO A 148 -5.36 10.96 -14.17
CA PRO A 148 -5.26 11.57 -12.85
C PRO A 148 -6.12 10.83 -11.81
N VAL A 149 -5.56 10.58 -10.62
CA VAL A 149 -6.24 9.84 -9.54
C VAL A 149 -7.52 10.53 -9.08
N GLY A 150 -7.59 11.87 -9.20
CA GLY A 150 -8.79 12.64 -8.90
C GLY A 150 -10.01 12.28 -9.74
N GLN A 151 -9.80 11.74 -10.96
CA GLN A 151 -10.87 11.32 -11.88
C GLN A 151 -11.35 9.89 -11.64
N LEU A 152 -10.65 9.12 -10.80
CA LEU A 152 -11.01 7.74 -10.48
C LEU A 152 -12.21 7.67 -9.55
N SER A 153 -13.01 6.61 -9.68
CA SER A 153 -14.03 6.26 -8.69
C SER A 153 -13.39 5.89 -7.34
N GLY A 154 -14.16 5.93 -6.25
CA GLY A 154 -13.66 5.53 -4.94
C GLY A 154 -13.10 4.10 -4.91
N GLY A 155 -13.76 3.17 -5.60
CA GLY A 155 -13.29 1.79 -5.75
C GLY A 155 -12.00 1.69 -6.55
N GLN A 156 -11.85 2.46 -7.63
CA GLN A 156 -10.60 2.49 -8.41
C GLN A 156 -9.45 3.08 -7.59
N ARG A 157 -9.68 4.19 -6.86
CA ARG A 157 -8.65 4.75 -5.96
C ARG A 157 -8.18 3.75 -4.92
N LYS A 158 -9.10 2.98 -4.33
CA LYS A 158 -8.74 1.93 -3.37
C LYS A 158 -7.90 0.82 -4.02
N ARG A 159 -8.22 0.44 -5.25
CA ARG A 159 -7.43 -0.55 -6.02
C ARG A 159 -6.03 -0.04 -6.37
N VAL A 160 -5.90 1.23 -6.73
CA VAL A 160 -4.58 1.86 -6.95
C VAL A 160 -3.76 1.87 -5.65
N ALA A 161 -4.37 2.22 -4.52
CA ALA A 161 -3.70 2.19 -3.23
C ALA A 161 -3.29 0.76 -2.82
N LEU A 162 -4.12 -0.24 -3.10
CA LEU A 162 -3.79 -1.65 -2.88
C LEU A 162 -2.60 -2.07 -3.75
N ALA A 163 -2.59 -1.71 -5.04
CA ALA A 163 -1.47 -1.99 -5.93
C ALA A 163 -0.17 -1.38 -5.40
N LYS A 164 -0.21 -0.11 -4.97
CA LYS A 164 0.94 0.57 -4.34
C LYS A 164 1.48 -0.24 -3.17
N VAL A 165 0.62 -0.65 -2.22
CA VAL A 165 1.02 -1.44 -1.05
C VAL A 165 1.66 -2.77 -1.45
N ILE A 166 1.08 -3.49 -2.42
CA ILE A 166 1.61 -4.80 -2.85
C ILE A 166 2.95 -4.67 -3.58
N LEU A 167 3.12 -3.62 -4.41
CA LEU A 167 4.36 -3.37 -5.15
C LEU A 167 5.57 -3.09 -4.26
N GLU A 168 5.33 -2.66 -3.04
CA GLU A 168 6.38 -2.52 -2.04
C GLU A 168 6.89 -3.87 -1.50
N GLU A 169 6.28 -4.99 -1.89
CA GLU A 169 6.63 -6.35 -1.47
C GLU A 169 6.70 -6.50 0.06
N PRO A 170 5.66 -6.11 0.81
CA PRO A 170 5.65 -6.27 2.24
C PRO A 170 5.53 -7.75 2.63
N GLN A 171 6.12 -8.12 3.76
CA GLN A 171 6.01 -9.48 4.31
C GLN A 171 4.71 -9.69 5.08
N LEU A 172 4.15 -8.62 5.64
CA LEU A 172 2.85 -8.59 6.30
C LEU A 172 1.99 -7.48 5.68
N ILE A 173 0.78 -7.81 5.25
CA ILE A 173 -0.18 -6.83 4.75
C ILE A 173 -1.33 -6.71 5.75
N ILE A 174 -1.62 -5.49 6.17
CA ILE A 174 -2.76 -5.12 7.00
C ILE A 174 -3.75 -4.37 6.12
N LEU A 175 -4.98 -4.89 6.02
CA LEU A 175 -6.04 -4.30 5.20
C LEU A 175 -7.19 -3.84 6.10
N ASP A 176 -7.48 -2.55 6.11
CA ASP A 176 -8.62 -1.99 6.86
C ASP A 176 -9.85 -1.89 5.96
N GLU A 177 -10.87 -2.71 6.26
CA GLU A 177 -12.12 -2.84 5.50
C GLU A 177 -11.90 -2.94 3.97
N PRO A 178 -11.15 -3.95 3.51
CA PRO A 178 -10.76 -4.04 2.10
C PRO A 178 -11.93 -4.24 1.14
N THR A 179 -13.03 -4.81 1.61
CA THR A 179 -14.21 -5.14 0.79
C THR A 179 -15.19 -3.99 0.63
N ASN A 180 -15.11 -2.94 1.43
CA ASN A 180 -15.96 -1.77 1.27
C ASN A 180 -15.62 -1.06 -0.06
N HIS A 181 -16.61 -0.96 -0.95
CA HIS A 181 -16.52 -0.37 -2.28
C HIS A 181 -15.66 -1.14 -3.31
N LEU A 182 -15.24 -2.37 -3.02
CA LEU A 182 -14.76 -3.27 -4.06
C LEU A 182 -15.98 -4.03 -4.60
N ASP A 183 -16.53 -3.56 -5.70
CA ASP A 183 -17.36 -4.40 -6.57
C ASP A 183 -16.42 -5.46 -7.16
N ILE A 184 -16.24 -6.55 -6.42
CA ILE A 184 -15.56 -7.73 -6.96
C ILE A 184 -16.58 -8.34 -7.91
N PRO A 185 -16.33 -8.38 -9.23
CA PRO A 185 -17.19 -9.15 -10.11
C PRO A 185 -17.17 -10.59 -9.58
N SER A 186 -18.36 -11.10 -9.30
CA SER A 186 -18.58 -12.47 -8.85
C SER A 186 -17.85 -13.41 -9.81
N ILE A 187 -16.83 -14.07 -9.31
CA ILE A 187 -16.19 -15.20 -9.98
C ILE A 187 -17.09 -16.41 -9.85
#